data_2ac3bb46bd041f6512b5fbb86f3ebd70
#
_entry.id   2ac3bb46bd041f6512b5fbb86f3ebd70
#
_cell.length_a   1.000
_cell.length_b   1.000
_cell.length_c   1.000
_cell.angle_alpha   90.00
_cell.angle_beta   90.00
_cell.angle_gamma   90.00
#
_symmetry.space_group_name_H-M   'P 1'
#
loop_
_entity.id
_entity.type
_entity.pdbx_description
1 polymer ?
#
loop_
_entity_poly.entity_id
_entity_poly.type
_entity_poly.pdbx_seq_one_letter_code
_entity_poly.pdbx_strand_id
1 'polypeptide(L)'
;MANIDFSAASDLENLILQTKFEKIFLLCGKKSYFLSGAYQTLKKTLKKKITKFYFKSSSFPEIVELKKIIISLKKFSPDLIIAVGGGTVIDYAKIANSINVEKNLEKKIINNSYTLKHKLAKLIAIPTTAGSGAEVTANAVIYINKIKYSVESELVKPDYFFLIPKFVIGAPKKIKSSAGFDAIAQAV
;
A
#
# COMPACT_ATOMS: atom_id res chain seq x y z
N MET A 1 -17.06 -8.02 3.31
CA MET A 1 -17.23 -6.69 2.68
C MET A 1 -16.36 -5.72 3.47
N ALA A 2 -15.43 -5.03 2.84
CA ALA A 2 -14.69 -3.96 3.50
C ALA A 2 -15.68 -2.80 3.71
N ASN A 3 -15.93 -2.42 4.95
CA ASN A 3 -16.78 -1.29 5.27
C ASN A 3 -16.10 -0.02 4.78
N ILE A 4 -16.79 0.72 3.92
CA ILE A 4 -16.38 2.07 3.53
C ILE A 4 -16.71 2.97 4.71
N ASP A 5 -15.73 3.28 5.51
CA ASP A 5 -15.85 4.32 6.51
C ASP A 5 -14.97 5.50 6.12
N PHE A 6 -15.59 6.66 5.95
CA PHE A 6 -14.90 7.94 6.02
C PHE A 6 -14.44 8.12 7.46
N SER A 7 -13.33 7.50 7.75
CA SER A 7 -12.90 7.28 9.10
C SER A 7 -12.16 8.49 9.61
N ALA A 8 -12.51 8.89 10.80
CA ALA A 8 -11.66 9.78 11.57
C ALA A 8 -10.31 9.07 11.79
N ALA A 9 -9.23 9.82 11.91
CA ALA A 9 -7.92 9.26 12.26
C ALA A 9 -7.95 8.45 13.56
N SER A 10 -8.91 8.73 14.45
CA SER A 10 -9.23 7.98 15.67
C SER A 10 -9.61 6.52 15.40
N ASP A 11 -10.33 6.23 14.32
CA ASP A 11 -10.80 4.87 14.03
C ASP A 11 -9.63 3.98 13.61
N LEU A 12 -8.69 4.54 12.85
CA LEU A 12 -7.43 3.88 12.51
C LEU A 12 -6.59 3.59 13.77
N GLU A 13 -6.48 4.56 14.67
CA GLU A 13 -5.75 4.38 15.93
C GLU A 13 -6.43 3.34 16.80
N ASN A 14 -7.75 3.37 16.91
CA ASN A 14 -8.53 2.39 17.66
C ASN A 14 -8.38 0.99 17.09
N LEU A 15 -8.45 0.82 15.76
CA LEU A 15 -8.23 -0.49 15.13
C LEU A 15 -6.86 -1.05 15.49
N ILE A 16 -5.79 -0.24 15.39
CA ILE A 16 -4.42 -0.68 15.69
C ILE A 16 -4.24 -1.00 17.18
N LEU A 17 -4.89 -0.27 18.07
CA LEU A 17 -4.74 -0.46 19.53
C LEU A 17 -5.60 -1.59 20.08
N GLN A 18 -6.82 -1.77 19.55
CA GLN A 18 -7.76 -2.80 20.01
C GLN A 18 -7.45 -4.19 19.46
N THR A 19 -6.70 -4.27 18.34
CA THR A 19 -6.28 -5.55 17.77
C THR A 19 -4.95 -6.01 18.38
N LYS A 20 -4.73 -7.33 18.37
CA LYS A 20 -3.49 -7.96 18.87
C LYS A 20 -2.29 -7.80 17.92
N PHE A 21 -2.28 -6.76 17.09
CA PHE A 21 -1.14 -6.48 16.21
C PHE A 21 0.05 -5.96 17.02
N GLU A 22 1.16 -6.70 17.03
CA GLU A 22 2.38 -6.33 17.74
C GLU A 22 3.48 -5.83 16.79
N LYS A 23 3.60 -6.46 15.60
CA LYS A 23 4.65 -6.19 14.63
C LYS A 23 4.07 -5.51 13.38
N ILE A 24 4.36 -4.25 13.20
CA ILE A 24 3.82 -3.43 12.11
C ILE A 24 4.91 -3.13 11.08
N PHE A 25 4.65 -3.45 9.81
CA PHE A 25 5.46 -3.02 8.68
C PHE A 25 4.81 -1.82 8.03
N LEU A 26 5.39 -0.62 8.18
CA LEU A 26 4.91 0.60 7.57
C LEU A 26 5.62 0.85 6.25
N LEU A 27 4.90 0.69 5.14
CA LEU A 27 5.35 1.01 3.79
C LEU A 27 4.81 2.37 3.36
N CYS A 28 5.68 3.30 2.99
CA CYS A 28 5.24 4.64 2.61
C CYS A 28 6.21 5.35 1.67
N GLY A 29 5.73 6.40 1.01
CA GLY A 29 6.58 7.39 0.34
C GLY A 29 7.12 8.39 1.37
N LYS A 30 8.42 8.60 1.42
CA LYS A 30 9.03 9.48 2.44
C LYS A 30 8.39 10.88 2.47
N LYS A 31 8.29 11.54 1.32
CA LYS A 31 7.69 12.88 1.24
C LYS A 31 6.20 12.89 1.62
N SER A 32 5.41 11.98 1.03
CA SER A 32 3.97 11.94 1.28
C SER A 32 3.65 11.63 2.73
N TYR A 33 4.39 10.74 3.39
CA TYR A 33 4.17 10.37 4.79
C TYR A 33 4.31 11.55 5.75
N PHE A 34 5.32 12.41 5.53
CA PHE A 34 5.52 13.58 6.39
C PHE A 34 4.62 14.76 6.00
N LEU A 35 4.48 15.05 4.72
CA LEU A 35 3.73 16.22 4.24
C LEU A 35 2.20 16.07 4.38
N SER A 36 1.67 14.84 4.30
CA SER A 36 0.23 14.61 4.47
C SER A 36 -0.26 14.74 5.93
N GLY A 37 0.66 14.76 6.90
CA GLY A 37 0.31 14.70 8.32
C GLY A 37 0.15 13.28 8.86
N ALA A 38 0.34 12.25 8.04
CA ALA A 38 0.23 10.86 8.47
C ALA A 38 1.23 10.51 9.59
N TYR A 39 2.46 11.05 9.52
CA TYR A 39 3.43 10.89 10.59
C TYR A 39 2.91 11.40 11.94
N GLN A 40 2.36 12.61 11.97
CA GLN A 40 1.85 13.23 13.21
C GLN A 40 0.70 12.41 13.81
N THR A 41 -0.16 11.89 12.95
CA THR A 41 -1.29 11.06 13.35
C THR A 41 -0.83 9.71 13.90
N LEU A 42 0.03 9.01 13.18
CA LEU A 42 0.39 7.62 13.51
C LEU A 42 1.52 7.48 14.55
N LYS A 43 2.36 8.51 14.74
CA LYS A 43 3.58 8.39 15.57
C LYS A 43 3.36 7.89 16.98
N LYS A 44 2.27 8.30 17.65
CA LYS A 44 1.97 7.89 19.04
C LYS A 44 1.58 6.41 19.10
N THR A 45 0.74 5.98 18.19
CA THR A 45 0.25 4.59 18.08
C THR A 45 1.37 3.64 17.71
N LEU A 46 2.19 4.01 16.71
CA LEU A 46 3.31 3.19 16.24
C LEU A 46 4.44 3.06 17.26
N LYS A 47 4.65 4.07 18.14
CA LYS A 47 5.62 3.96 19.25
C LYS A 47 5.30 2.87 20.26
N LYS A 48 4.05 2.45 20.36
CA LYS A 48 3.60 1.37 21.26
C LYS A 48 3.75 -0.03 20.65
N LYS A 49 4.23 -0.13 19.41
CA LYS A 49 4.32 -1.35 18.62
C LYS A 49 5.75 -1.56 18.08
N ILE A 50 6.10 -2.79 17.76
CA ILE A 50 7.37 -3.09 17.07
C ILE A 50 7.18 -2.72 15.62
N THR A 51 7.68 -1.54 15.22
CA THR A 51 7.43 -0.98 13.89
C THR A 51 8.70 -0.95 13.04
N LYS A 52 8.60 -1.52 11.83
CA LYS A 52 9.61 -1.39 10.78
C LYS A 52 9.10 -0.48 9.68
N PHE A 53 9.85 0.58 9.41
CA PHE A 53 9.59 1.52 8.33
C PHE A 53 10.29 1.09 7.05
N TYR A 54 9.58 1.16 5.93
CA TYR A 54 10.15 1.05 4.59
C TYR A 54 9.70 2.25 3.75
N PHE A 55 10.67 3.07 3.35
CA PHE A 55 10.42 4.20 2.47
C PHE A 55 10.72 3.79 1.03
N LYS A 56 9.70 3.75 0.17
CA LYS A 56 9.92 3.46 -1.25
C LYS A 56 10.77 4.54 -1.91
N SER A 57 11.61 4.14 -2.83
CA SER A 57 12.52 5.04 -3.57
C SER A 57 12.03 5.34 -4.99
N SER A 58 11.45 4.38 -5.69
CA SER A 58 11.01 4.52 -7.07
C SER A 58 9.72 5.35 -7.23
N SER A 59 9.58 6.05 -8.35
CA SER A 59 8.37 6.82 -8.68
C SER A 59 7.21 5.92 -9.08
N PHE A 60 7.50 4.83 -9.78
CA PHE A 60 6.55 3.81 -10.23
C PHE A 60 6.74 2.51 -9.46
N PRO A 61 5.75 1.59 -9.42
CA PRO A 61 5.92 0.30 -8.77
C PRO A 61 6.79 -0.63 -9.64
N GLU A 62 8.11 -0.61 -9.40
CA GLU A 62 9.11 -1.37 -10.16
C GLU A 62 9.41 -2.73 -9.51
N ILE A 63 9.60 -3.75 -10.33
CA ILE A 63 9.88 -5.13 -9.89
C ILE A 63 11.13 -5.25 -9.00
N VAL A 64 12.16 -4.44 -9.26
CA VAL A 64 13.41 -4.46 -8.49
C VAL A 64 13.16 -4.02 -7.05
N GLU A 65 12.40 -2.95 -6.84
CA GLU A 65 12.05 -2.48 -5.50
C GLU A 65 11.04 -3.41 -4.83
N LEU A 66 10.07 -3.95 -5.58
CA LEU A 66 9.14 -4.95 -5.07
C LEU A 66 9.87 -6.14 -4.44
N LYS A 67 10.89 -6.70 -5.10
CA LYS A 67 11.70 -7.81 -4.57
C LYS A 67 12.35 -7.45 -3.22
N LYS A 68 12.89 -6.22 -3.09
CA LYS A 68 13.47 -5.73 -1.83
C LYS A 68 12.42 -5.63 -0.72
N ILE A 69 11.23 -5.13 -1.06
CA ILE A 69 10.11 -5.02 -0.12
C ILE A 69 9.71 -6.41 0.37
N ILE A 70 9.51 -7.39 -0.52
CA ILE A 70 9.13 -8.75 -0.16
C ILE A 70 10.16 -9.38 0.78
N ILE A 71 11.46 -9.27 0.46
CA ILE A 71 12.55 -9.78 1.32
C ILE A 71 12.51 -9.14 2.70
N SER A 72 12.35 -7.80 2.73
CA SER A 72 12.28 -7.05 3.98
C SER A 72 11.07 -7.43 4.83
N LEU A 73 9.93 -7.64 4.19
CA LEU A 73 8.67 -8.03 4.79
C LEU A 73 8.76 -9.43 5.40
N LYS A 74 9.25 -10.41 4.64
CA LYS A 74 9.46 -11.78 5.12
C LYS A 74 10.43 -11.85 6.29
N LYS A 75 11.56 -11.15 6.21
CA LYS A 75 12.54 -11.11 7.31
C LYS A 75 11.95 -10.51 8.59
N PHE A 76 11.08 -9.53 8.47
CA PHE A 76 10.45 -8.89 9.61
C PHE A 76 9.27 -9.69 10.16
N SER A 77 8.53 -10.40 9.29
CA SER A 77 7.34 -11.20 9.63
C SER A 77 6.31 -10.41 10.44
N PRO A 78 5.65 -9.40 9.84
CA PRO A 78 4.68 -8.57 10.54
C PRO A 78 3.34 -9.26 10.72
N ASP A 79 2.55 -8.76 11.67
CA ASP A 79 1.13 -9.11 11.84
C ASP A 79 0.25 -8.17 11.00
N LEU A 80 0.75 -6.94 10.79
CA LEU A 80 0.06 -5.88 10.09
C LEU A 80 0.99 -5.14 9.15
N ILE A 81 0.51 -4.91 7.93
CA ILE A 81 1.12 -3.99 6.97
C ILE A 81 0.25 -2.74 6.91
N ILE A 82 0.86 -1.57 7.04
CA ILE A 82 0.21 -0.28 6.82
C ILE A 82 0.86 0.38 5.60
N ALA A 83 0.08 0.57 4.53
CA ALA A 83 0.52 1.24 3.31
C ALA A 83 0.01 2.68 3.30
N VAL A 84 0.90 3.67 3.46
CA VAL A 84 0.54 5.09 3.47
C VAL A 84 1.13 5.79 2.25
N GLY A 85 0.30 6.15 1.29
CA GLY A 85 0.79 6.80 0.07
C GLY A 85 -0.19 6.80 -1.08
N GLY A 86 0.25 7.16 -2.26
CA GLY A 86 -0.52 7.01 -3.50
C GLY A 86 -0.54 5.56 -4.00
N GLY A 87 -1.16 5.33 -5.16
CA GLY A 87 -1.33 4.00 -5.77
C GLY A 87 -0.06 3.16 -5.77
N THR A 88 1.10 3.73 -6.14
CA THR A 88 2.39 3.03 -6.13
C THR A 88 2.73 2.35 -4.79
N VAL A 89 2.47 3.03 -3.67
CA VAL A 89 2.75 2.48 -2.32
C VAL A 89 1.79 1.34 -2.02
N ILE A 90 0.52 1.53 -2.34
CA ILE A 90 -0.54 0.56 -2.09
C ILE A 90 -0.32 -0.68 -2.96
N ASP A 91 0.01 -0.51 -4.24
CA ASP A 91 0.31 -1.62 -5.16
C ASP A 91 1.50 -2.47 -4.69
N TYR A 92 2.58 -1.81 -4.24
CA TYR A 92 3.70 -2.53 -3.63
C TYR A 92 3.27 -3.37 -2.42
N ALA A 93 2.48 -2.79 -1.52
CA ALA A 93 2.02 -3.50 -0.33
C ALA A 93 1.13 -4.69 -0.69
N LYS A 94 0.21 -4.51 -1.63
CA LYS A 94 -0.71 -5.53 -2.13
C LYS A 94 0.04 -6.73 -2.69
N ILE A 95 0.96 -6.49 -3.62
CA ILE A 95 1.73 -7.57 -4.26
C ILE A 95 2.69 -8.19 -3.24
N ALA A 96 3.43 -7.39 -2.47
CA ALA A 96 4.40 -7.90 -1.52
C ALA A 96 3.79 -8.76 -0.41
N ASN A 97 2.54 -8.48 -0.05
CA ASN A 97 1.80 -9.25 0.97
C ASN A 97 1.36 -10.64 0.49
N SER A 98 1.23 -10.84 -0.83
CA SER A 98 0.57 -12.03 -1.39
C SER A 98 1.47 -12.89 -2.28
N ILE A 99 2.59 -12.34 -2.77
CA ILE A 99 3.50 -13.01 -3.70
C ILE A 99 4.84 -13.35 -3.04
N ASN A 100 5.43 -14.45 -3.43
CA ASN A 100 6.76 -14.83 -2.98
C ASN A 100 7.84 -14.41 -3.98
N VAL A 101 9.05 -14.07 -3.49
CA VAL A 101 10.22 -13.98 -4.37
C VAL A 101 10.58 -15.39 -4.79
N GLU A 102 10.34 -15.68 -6.05
CA GLU A 102 10.68 -16.94 -6.68
C GLU A 102 11.70 -16.73 -7.80
N LYS A 103 12.40 -17.79 -8.16
CA LYS A 103 13.23 -17.79 -9.37
C LYS A 103 12.32 -17.46 -10.57
N ASN A 104 12.73 -16.49 -11.39
CA ASN A 104 11.96 -16.04 -12.56
C ASN A 104 10.62 -15.33 -12.25
N LEU A 105 10.46 -14.70 -11.07
CA LEU A 105 9.23 -13.96 -10.73
C LEU A 105 8.79 -12.97 -11.83
N GLU A 106 9.75 -12.29 -12.47
CA GLU A 106 9.47 -11.36 -13.58
C GLU A 106 8.79 -12.07 -14.74
N LYS A 107 9.37 -13.19 -15.22
CA LYS A 107 8.77 -13.98 -16.31
C LYS A 107 7.39 -14.51 -15.93
N LYS A 108 7.19 -14.91 -14.67
CA LYS A 108 5.89 -15.37 -14.19
C LYS A 108 4.84 -14.26 -14.21
N ILE A 109 5.20 -13.02 -13.84
CA ILE A 109 4.29 -11.88 -13.93
C ILE A 109 3.99 -11.55 -15.39
N ILE A 110 5.00 -11.50 -16.25
CA ILE A 110 4.84 -11.25 -17.69
C ILE A 110 3.88 -12.27 -18.33
N ASN A 111 4.03 -13.54 -18.00
CA ASN A 111 3.24 -14.62 -18.58
C ASN A 111 1.94 -14.93 -17.80
N ASN A 112 1.59 -14.10 -16.81
CA ASN A 112 0.43 -14.32 -15.94
C ASN A 112 0.40 -15.71 -15.27
N SER A 113 1.58 -16.27 -14.95
CA SER A 113 1.77 -17.61 -14.37
C SER A 113 2.29 -17.57 -12.92
N TYR A 114 2.18 -16.42 -12.26
CA TYR A 114 2.51 -16.26 -10.84
C TYR A 114 1.52 -16.97 -9.94
N THR A 115 1.99 -17.41 -8.78
CA THR A 115 1.13 -18.05 -7.78
C THR A 115 0.99 -17.18 -6.56
N LEU A 116 -0.25 -16.87 -6.19
CA LEU A 116 -0.59 -16.23 -4.93
C LEU A 116 -1.12 -17.33 -4.00
N LYS A 117 -0.55 -17.47 -2.80
CA LYS A 117 -0.93 -18.54 -1.86
C LYS A 117 -1.83 -18.03 -0.74
N HIS A 118 -1.38 -17.01 -0.04
CA HIS A 118 -2.08 -16.40 1.09
C HIS A 118 -1.42 -15.05 1.40
N LYS A 119 -2.10 -14.22 2.13
CA LYS A 119 -1.52 -12.98 2.68
C LYS A 119 -0.57 -13.31 3.83
N LEU A 120 0.57 -12.63 3.87
CA LEU A 120 1.52 -12.73 4.99
C LEU A 120 0.98 -12.09 6.27
N ALA A 121 0.25 -11.00 6.13
CA ALA A 121 -0.29 -10.19 7.22
C ALA A 121 -1.60 -9.51 6.81
N LYS A 122 -2.32 -8.94 7.77
CA LYS A 122 -3.41 -8.01 7.46
C LYS A 122 -2.85 -6.76 6.80
N LEU A 123 -3.60 -6.19 5.85
CA LEU A 123 -3.20 -5.00 5.10
C LEU A 123 -4.19 -3.86 5.31
N ILE A 124 -3.68 -2.74 5.81
CA ILE A 124 -4.38 -1.46 5.84
C ILE A 124 -3.83 -0.56 4.72
N ALA A 125 -4.70 -0.07 3.85
CA ALA A 125 -4.36 0.92 2.83
C ALA A 125 -4.86 2.32 3.25
N ILE A 126 -3.96 3.30 3.21
CA ILE A 126 -4.26 4.70 3.55
C ILE A 126 -3.78 5.59 2.41
N PRO A 127 -4.66 5.95 1.46
CA PRO A 127 -4.26 6.77 0.33
C PRO A 127 -3.95 8.21 0.75
N THR A 128 -2.91 8.77 0.13
CA THR A 128 -2.56 10.21 0.22
C THR A 128 -2.80 10.95 -1.09
N THR A 129 -3.43 10.27 -2.06
CA THR A 129 -3.90 10.81 -3.33
C THR A 129 -5.29 10.25 -3.61
N ALA A 130 -6.16 11.03 -4.25
CA ALA A 130 -7.48 10.59 -4.66
C ALA A 130 -7.48 10.43 -6.18
N GLY A 131 -7.48 9.18 -6.68
CA GLY A 131 -7.44 8.91 -8.12
C GLY A 131 -7.45 7.43 -8.44
N SER A 132 -6.44 6.69 -8.02
CA SER A 132 -6.22 5.31 -8.47
C SER A 132 -7.22 4.27 -7.94
N GLY A 133 -7.92 4.53 -6.84
CA GLY A 133 -8.79 3.55 -6.19
C GLY A 133 -8.06 2.27 -5.71
N ALA A 134 -6.74 2.30 -5.63
CA ALA A 134 -5.93 1.13 -5.30
C ALA A 134 -6.27 0.51 -3.94
N GLU A 135 -6.82 1.32 -3.03
CA GLU A 135 -7.22 0.89 -1.68
C GLU A 135 -8.44 -0.05 -1.66
N VAL A 136 -9.26 -0.06 -2.72
CA VAL A 136 -10.49 -0.87 -2.78
C VAL A 136 -10.43 -1.97 -3.84
N THR A 137 -9.46 -1.92 -4.76
CA THR A 137 -9.40 -2.83 -5.92
C THR A 137 -8.69 -4.15 -5.61
N ALA A 138 -9.07 -5.22 -6.33
CA ALA A 138 -8.45 -6.54 -6.28
C ALA A 138 -7.33 -6.71 -7.31
N ASN A 139 -6.78 -5.63 -7.85
CA ASN A 139 -5.65 -5.63 -8.77
C ASN A 139 -4.53 -4.71 -8.25
N ALA A 140 -3.31 -4.93 -8.69
CA ALA A 140 -2.16 -4.10 -8.39
C ALA A 140 -1.22 -4.04 -9.59
N VAL A 141 -0.62 -2.87 -9.82
CA VAL A 141 0.25 -2.63 -10.96
C VAL A 141 1.72 -2.83 -10.59
N ILE A 142 2.48 -3.39 -11.52
CA ILE A 142 3.94 -3.51 -11.44
C ILE A 142 4.58 -3.23 -12.80
N TYR A 143 5.71 -2.54 -12.80
CA TYR A 143 6.48 -2.28 -14.00
C TYR A 143 7.71 -3.20 -14.09
N ILE A 144 7.85 -3.85 -15.24
CA ILE A 144 9.01 -4.68 -15.60
C ILE A 144 9.54 -4.13 -16.92
N ASN A 145 10.80 -3.69 -16.95
CA ASN A 145 11.41 -3.08 -18.14
C ASN A 145 10.56 -1.95 -18.75
N LYS A 146 9.99 -1.08 -17.90
CA LYS A 146 9.09 0.03 -18.27
C LYS A 146 7.74 -0.37 -18.87
N ILE A 147 7.43 -1.65 -18.93
CA ILE A 147 6.12 -2.15 -19.38
C ILE A 147 5.26 -2.40 -18.13
N LYS A 148 3.99 -1.95 -18.20
CA LYS A 148 3.01 -2.08 -17.14
C LYS A 148 2.36 -3.47 -17.19
N TYR A 149 2.35 -4.15 -16.05
CA TYR A 149 1.65 -5.43 -15.84
C TYR A 149 0.69 -5.31 -14.66
N SER A 150 -0.36 -6.11 -14.67
CA SER A 150 -1.32 -6.20 -13.56
C SER A 150 -1.18 -7.54 -12.84
N VAL A 151 -1.30 -7.52 -11.52
CA VAL A 151 -1.46 -8.70 -10.68
C VAL A 151 -2.88 -8.64 -10.12
N GLU A 152 -3.71 -9.62 -10.47
CA GLU A 152 -5.14 -9.63 -10.17
C GLU A 152 -5.50 -10.82 -9.30
N SER A 153 -6.11 -10.57 -8.16
CA SER A 153 -6.66 -11.59 -7.25
C SER A 153 -7.35 -10.92 -6.06
N GLU A 154 -8.37 -11.54 -5.51
CA GLU A 154 -8.93 -11.14 -4.21
C GLU A 154 -7.89 -11.16 -3.08
N LEU A 155 -6.83 -11.94 -3.21
CA LEU A 155 -5.73 -11.98 -2.23
C LEU A 155 -4.90 -10.68 -2.20
N VAL A 156 -4.88 -9.88 -3.25
CA VAL A 156 -4.17 -8.59 -3.22
C VAL A 156 -5.03 -7.46 -2.65
N LYS A 157 -6.34 -7.64 -2.53
CA LYS A 157 -7.24 -6.62 -1.98
C LYS A 157 -6.88 -6.30 -0.53
N PRO A 158 -6.78 -5.02 -0.12
CA PRO A 158 -6.57 -4.66 1.28
C PRO A 158 -7.67 -5.23 2.20
N ASP A 159 -7.31 -5.58 3.43
CA ASP A 159 -8.28 -6.03 4.44
C ASP A 159 -9.07 -4.85 5.00
N TYR A 160 -8.40 -3.70 5.13
CA TYR A 160 -8.97 -2.44 5.58
C TYR A 160 -8.44 -1.29 4.75
N PHE A 161 -9.22 -0.23 4.63
CA PHE A 161 -8.75 1.03 4.10
C PHE A 161 -9.32 2.20 4.89
N PHE A 162 -8.57 3.30 4.95
CA PHE A 162 -8.99 4.51 5.65
C PHE A 162 -8.84 5.71 4.72
N LEU A 163 -9.95 6.35 4.39
CA LEU A 163 -9.99 7.57 3.61
C LEU A 163 -9.95 8.77 4.57
N ILE A 164 -8.77 9.30 4.81
CA ILE A 164 -8.57 10.45 5.72
C ILE A 164 -8.37 11.71 4.85
N PRO A 165 -9.39 12.57 4.70
CA PRO A 165 -9.33 13.72 3.80
C PRO A 165 -8.13 14.63 4.05
N LYS A 166 -7.75 14.82 5.31
CA LYS A 166 -6.58 15.59 5.73
C LYS A 166 -5.29 15.13 5.03
N PHE A 167 -5.14 13.83 4.74
CA PHE A 167 -3.91 13.30 4.12
C PHE A 167 -3.85 13.58 2.61
N VAL A 168 -4.98 13.88 1.99
CA VAL A 168 -5.11 14.15 0.55
C VAL A 168 -5.11 15.64 0.24
N ILE A 169 -5.78 16.45 1.06
CA ILE A 169 -5.99 17.88 0.82
C ILE A 169 -4.65 18.64 0.68
N GLY A 170 -3.64 18.28 1.47
CA GLY A 170 -2.32 18.92 1.46
C GLY A 170 -1.42 18.53 0.28
N ALA A 171 -1.86 17.65 -0.63
CA ALA A 171 -1.05 17.24 -1.77
C ALA A 171 -0.78 18.41 -2.73
N PRO A 172 0.43 18.50 -3.34
CA PRO A 172 0.76 19.53 -4.33
C PRO A 172 -0.24 19.56 -5.49
N LYS A 173 -0.50 20.74 -6.07
CA LYS A 173 -1.43 20.92 -7.20
C LYS A 173 -1.19 19.91 -8.32
N LYS A 174 0.07 19.72 -8.74
CA LYS A 174 0.45 18.75 -9.79
C LYS A 174 -0.02 17.33 -9.47
N ILE A 175 0.13 16.90 -8.21
CA ILE A 175 -0.30 15.57 -7.76
C ILE A 175 -1.83 15.48 -7.78
N LYS A 176 -2.53 16.51 -7.29
CA LYS A 176 -4.01 16.54 -7.30
C LYS A 176 -4.56 16.51 -8.70
N SER A 177 -4.00 17.30 -9.63
CA SER A 177 -4.43 17.31 -11.03
C SER A 177 -4.21 15.94 -11.69
N SER A 178 -3.01 15.35 -11.53
CA SER A 178 -2.71 14.03 -12.08
C SER A 178 -3.63 12.94 -11.52
N ALA A 179 -3.90 12.97 -10.22
CA ALA A 179 -4.80 12.02 -9.58
C ALA A 179 -6.26 12.21 -10.03
N GLY A 180 -6.69 13.45 -10.22
CA GLY A 180 -8.03 13.76 -10.75
C GLY A 180 -8.21 13.25 -12.18
N PHE A 181 -7.21 13.43 -13.06
CA PHE A 181 -7.23 12.86 -14.41
C PHE A 181 -7.25 11.33 -14.39
N ASP A 182 -6.49 10.70 -13.49
CA ASP A 182 -6.51 9.25 -13.33
C ASP A 182 -7.90 8.76 -12.90
N ALA A 183 -8.56 9.45 -11.97
CA ALA A 183 -9.92 9.13 -11.55
C ALA A 183 -10.93 9.23 -12.71
N ILE A 184 -10.84 10.28 -13.52
CA ILE A 184 -11.69 10.46 -14.71
C ILE A 184 -11.45 9.32 -15.70
N ALA A 185 -10.19 9.03 -16.02
CA ALA A 185 -9.83 8.00 -16.99
C ALA A 185 -10.26 6.58 -16.55
N GLN A 186 -10.46 6.35 -15.27
CA GLN A 186 -10.96 5.07 -14.75
C GLN A 186 -12.49 5.01 -14.67
N ALA A 187 -13.17 6.16 -14.73
CA ALA A 187 -14.62 6.25 -14.63
C ALA A 187 -15.32 6.24 -16.01
N VAL A 188 -14.56 6.43 -17.11
CA VAL A 188 -15.03 6.45 -18.50
C VAL A 188 -14.71 5.13 -19.18
#